data_06c1acd60c3069e928b2c68ad0ab89c9
#
_entry.id   06c1acd60c3069e928b2c68ad0ab89c9
#
_cell.length_a   1.000
_cell.length_b   1.000
_cell.length_c   1.000
_cell.angle_alpha   90.00
_cell.angle_beta   90.00
_cell.angle_gamma   90.00
#
_symmetry.space_group_name_H-M   'P 1'
#
loop_
_entity.id
_entity.type
_entity.pdbx_description
1 polymer ?
#
loop_
_entity_poly.entity_id
_entity_poly.type
_entity_poly.pdbx_seq_one_letter_code
_entity_poly.pdbx_strand_id
1 'polypeptide(L)'
;MKIEGKTFLVTGGRSGLGEATAALLEREGARVAIADLPETDVTDADAVRALVESCEELHGAVNCAGIGGGARVIGFPLDRFRKVIEVNLIGTFNVLSLAAEKMAEGEPDEEGTRGVIVNTASNAAFDGQIGQAAYSASKAGVAGMTLPIARDLSSKGIRVVTIAPGPSDTPMLGPMRDDIRASLESQIPFPKRLGRVEDFASLVKHIIENEYLNGETIRLDGALRMGPR
;
A
#
# COMPACT_ATOMS: atom_id res chain seq x y z
N MET A 1 -18.86 -0.64 -2.54
CA MET A 1 -18.93 -1.94 -1.81
C MET A 1 -18.94 -1.68 -0.30
N LYS A 2 -19.87 -2.31 0.46
CA LYS A 2 -19.84 -2.27 1.93
C LYS A 2 -18.72 -3.13 2.48
N ILE A 3 -18.20 -2.78 3.66
CA ILE A 3 -17.08 -3.51 4.30
C ILE A 3 -17.59 -4.68 5.14
N GLU A 4 -18.75 -4.51 5.80
CA GLU A 4 -19.32 -5.51 6.70
C GLU A 4 -19.51 -6.88 6.03
N GLY A 5 -19.05 -7.94 6.68
CA GLY A 5 -19.12 -9.32 6.21
C GLY A 5 -18.15 -9.68 5.08
N LYS A 6 -17.39 -8.73 4.55
CA LYS A 6 -16.42 -8.95 3.46
C LYS A 6 -15.06 -9.43 4.00
N THR A 7 -14.27 -10.05 3.13
CA THR A 7 -12.92 -10.53 3.46
C THR A 7 -11.87 -9.70 2.74
N PHE A 8 -10.87 -9.21 3.48
CA PHE A 8 -9.76 -8.42 2.96
C PHE A 8 -8.43 -9.07 3.32
N LEU A 9 -7.50 -9.03 2.38
CA LEU A 9 -6.09 -9.34 2.60
C LEU A 9 -5.31 -8.05 2.88
N VAL A 10 -4.55 -8.00 3.97
CA VAL A 10 -3.70 -6.85 4.29
C VAL A 10 -2.26 -7.30 4.42
N THR A 11 -1.37 -6.79 3.57
CA THR A 11 0.07 -7.07 3.69
C THR A 11 0.76 -6.06 4.61
N GLY A 12 1.80 -6.48 5.34
CA GLY A 12 2.41 -5.64 6.37
C GLY A 12 1.43 -5.31 7.51
N GLY A 13 0.48 -6.21 7.78
CA GLY A 13 -0.66 -5.97 8.68
C GLY A 13 -0.33 -6.02 10.17
N ARG A 14 0.93 -6.29 10.55
CA ARG A 14 1.34 -6.34 11.97
C ARG A 14 1.98 -5.05 12.48
N SER A 15 2.10 -4.04 11.64
CA SER A 15 2.67 -2.75 12.03
C SER A 15 2.18 -1.58 11.18
N GLY A 16 2.24 -0.38 11.74
CA GLY A 16 2.08 0.88 11.02
C GLY A 16 0.78 1.01 10.21
N LEU A 17 0.91 1.34 8.93
CA LEU A 17 -0.25 1.59 8.05
C LEU A 17 -1.12 0.34 7.86
N GLY A 18 -0.47 -0.84 7.72
CA GLY A 18 -1.17 -2.11 7.55
C GLY A 18 -1.95 -2.50 8.79
N GLU A 19 -1.35 -2.42 9.97
CA GLU A 19 -2.00 -2.72 11.25
C GLU A 19 -3.22 -1.83 11.49
N ALA A 20 -3.07 -0.51 11.30
CA ALA A 20 -4.18 0.42 11.47
C ALA A 20 -5.32 0.15 10.46
N THR A 21 -4.96 -0.26 9.24
CA THR A 21 -5.94 -0.63 8.21
C THR A 21 -6.67 -1.91 8.58
N ALA A 22 -5.95 -2.96 8.99
CA ALA A 22 -6.55 -4.22 9.43
C ALA A 22 -7.52 -3.99 10.61
N ALA A 23 -7.06 -3.27 11.64
CA ALA A 23 -7.89 -2.93 12.79
C ALA A 23 -9.13 -2.08 12.43
N LEU A 24 -9.03 -1.18 11.46
CA LEU A 24 -10.19 -0.43 10.98
C LEU A 24 -11.20 -1.36 10.27
N LEU A 25 -10.73 -2.19 9.34
CA LEU A 25 -11.59 -3.11 8.60
C LEU A 25 -12.31 -4.10 9.52
N GLU A 26 -11.62 -4.64 10.53
CA GLU A 26 -12.24 -5.51 11.55
C GLU A 26 -13.32 -4.79 12.35
N ARG A 27 -13.08 -3.53 12.76
CA ARG A 27 -14.10 -2.69 13.44
C ARG A 27 -15.32 -2.42 12.58
N GLU A 28 -15.15 -2.36 11.26
CA GLU A 28 -16.26 -2.20 10.30
C GLU A 28 -16.93 -3.55 9.95
N GLY A 29 -16.58 -4.63 10.65
CA GLY A 29 -17.21 -5.94 10.51
C GLY A 29 -16.63 -6.83 9.39
N ALA A 30 -15.44 -6.52 8.89
CA ALA A 30 -14.76 -7.37 7.92
C ALA A 30 -14.02 -8.55 8.57
N ARG A 31 -13.76 -9.59 7.79
CA ARG A 31 -12.73 -10.59 8.06
C ARG A 31 -11.43 -10.13 7.43
N VAL A 32 -10.31 -10.21 8.17
CA VAL A 32 -9.00 -9.77 7.67
C VAL A 32 -8.01 -10.91 7.71
N ALA A 33 -7.44 -11.23 6.55
CA ALA A 33 -6.27 -12.10 6.42
C ALA A 33 -5.01 -11.24 6.37
N ILE A 34 -4.00 -11.57 7.18
CA ILE A 34 -2.76 -10.80 7.28
C ILE A 34 -1.62 -11.57 6.62
N ALA A 35 -0.98 -10.93 5.63
CA ALA A 35 0.28 -11.37 5.06
C ALA A 35 1.43 -10.54 5.65
N ASP A 36 2.19 -11.14 6.56
CA ASP A 36 3.35 -10.49 7.19
C ASP A 36 4.40 -11.52 7.60
N LEU A 37 5.63 -11.05 7.77
CA LEU A 37 6.72 -11.89 8.28
C LEU A 37 6.49 -12.27 9.76
N PRO A 38 6.96 -13.45 10.19
CA PRO A 38 7.72 -14.43 9.39
C PRO A 38 6.84 -15.41 8.57
N GLU A 39 5.51 -15.39 8.70
CA GLU A 39 4.63 -16.43 8.14
C GLU A 39 4.46 -16.29 6.63
N THR A 40 4.37 -15.06 6.11
CA THR A 40 4.15 -14.82 4.67
C THR A 40 5.06 -13.71 4.17
N ASP A 41 6.11 -14.08 3.43
CA ASP A 41 6.91 -13.12 2.66
C ASP A 41 6.19 -12.81 1.34
N VAL A 42 5.91 -11.53 1.09
CA VAL A 42 5.23 -11.10 -0.15
C VAL A 42 6.04 -11.41 -1.42
N THR A 43 7.33 -11.67 -1.30
CA THR A 43 8.21 -12.07 -2.41
C THR A 43 8.14 -13.58 -2.73
N ASP A 44 7.55 -14.37 -1.84
CA ASP A 44 7.31 -15.80 -2.02
C ASP A 44 5.91 -16.03 -2.60
N ALA A 45 5.84 -16.34 -3.89
CA ALA A 45 4.57 -16.53 -4.59
C ALA A 45 3.76 -17.72 -4.04
N ASP A 46 4.42 -18.78 -3.60
CA ASP A 46 3.74 -19.97 -3.08
C ASP A 46 3.14 -19.70 -1.69
N ALA A 47 3.87 -18.98 -0.83
CA ALA A 47 3.37 -18.55 0.47
C ALA A 47 2.17 -17.60 0.33
N VAL A 48 2.23 -16.63 -0.59
CA VAL A 48 1.12 -15.72 -0.88
C VAL A 48 -0.08 -16.48 -1.44
N ARG A 49 0.13 -17.40 -2.39
CA ARG A 49 -0.92 -18.24 -2.98
C ARG A 49 -1.63 -19.07 -1.91
N ALA A 50 -0.89 -19.74 -1.05
CA ALA A 50 -1.45 -20.53 0.03
C ALA A 50 -2.35 -19.70 0.96
N LEU A 51 -1.92 -18.46 1.30
CA LEU A 51 -2.72 -17.56 2.11
C LEU A 51 -4.00 -17.10 1.39
N VAL A 52 -3.91 -16.72 0.11
CA VAL A 52 -5.06 -16.31 -0.70
C VAL A 52 -6.07 -17.46 -0.86
N GLU A 53 -5.60 -18.68 -1.11
CA GLU A 53 -6.44 -19.88 -1.24
C GLU A 53 -7.10 -20.29 0.09
N SER A 54 -6.51 -19.94 1.22
CA SER A 54 -7.12 -20.17 2.54
C SER A 54 -8.34 -19.28 2.79
N CYS A 55 -8.52 -18.21 2.05
CA CYS A 55 -9.71 -17.38 2.09
C CYS A 55 -10.82 -18.03 1.26
N GLU A 56 -11.95 -18.34 1.88
CA GLU A 56 -13.12 -18.86 1.16
C GLU A 56 -13.55 -17.89 0.06
N GLU A 57 -13.67 -16.61 0.40
CA GLU A 57 -13.93 -15.50 -0.49
C GLU A 57 -12.95 -14.36 -0.25
N LEU A 58 -12.61 -13.59 -1.27
CA LEU A 58 -11.78 -12.40 -1.16
C LEU A 58 -12.43 -11.24 -1.90
N HIS A 59 -12.57 -10.09 -1.21
CA HIS A 59 -13.25 -8.90 -1.72
C HIS A 59 -12.33 -7.69 -1.83
N GLY A 60 -11.12 -7.78 -1.26
CA GLY A 60 -10.13 -6.72 -1.40
C GLY A 60 -8.76 -7.12 -0.91
N ALA A 61 -7.76 -6.39 -1.39
CA ALA A 61 -6.38 -6.50 -0.94
C ALA A 61 -5.80 -5.11 -0.68
N VAL A 62 -5.14 -4.92 0.48
CA VAL A 62 -4.45 -3.68 0.82
C VAL A 62 -2.96 -3.98 0.96
N ASN A 63 -2.17 -3.50 0.03
CA ASN A 63 -0.74 -3.75 -0.06
C ASN A 63 0.05 -2.68 0.72
N CYS A 64 0.36 -2.97 2.00
CA CYS A 64 1.16 -2.11 2.87
C CYS A 64 2.58 -2.63 3.12
N ALA A 65 2.88 -3.90 2.80
CA ALA A 65 4.22 -4.43 2.97
C ALA A 65 5.25 -3.65 2.15
N GLY A 66 6.37 -3.34 2.76
CA GLY A 66 7.43 -2.62 2.12
C GLY A 66 8.60 -2.32 3.05
N ILE A 67 9.74 -2.07 2.46
CA ILE A 67 10.95 -1.68 3.19
C ILE A 67 11.44 -0.33 2.71
N GLY A 68 11.96 0.45 3.66
CA GLY A 68 12.77 1.61 3.35
C GLY A 68 14.17 1.19 2.91
N GLY A 69 14.96 2.14 2.59
CA GLY A 69 16.38 1.94 2.31
C GLY A 69 16.89 2.99 1.35
N GLY A 70 18.00 3.60 1.70
CA GLY A 70 18.62 4.62 0.90
C GLY A 70 20.12 4.56 1.00
N ALA A 71 20.78 4.94 -0.08
CA ALA A 71 22.19 5.26 -0.14
C ALA A 71 22.44 6.10 -1.39
N ARG A 72 23.51 6.90 -1.36
CA ARG A 72 23.92 7.65 -2.55
C ARG A 72 24.29 6.70 -3.68
N VAL A 73 24.04 7.10 -4.93
CA VAL A 73 24.23 6.26 -6.11
C VAL A 73 25.68 5.76 -6.27
N ILE A 74 26.66 6.61 -5.92
CA ILE A 74 28.08 6.20 -5.95
C ILE A 74 28.31 5.23 -4.81
N GLY A 75 28.71 3.99 -5.14
CA GLY A 75 28.96 2.94 -4.17
C GLY A 75 27.71 2.25 -3.62
N PHE A 76 26.54 2.50 -4.17
CA PHE A 76 25.31 1.82 -3.72
C PHE A 76 25.35 0.33 -4.11
N PRO A 77 25.23 -0.61 -3.14
CA PRO A 77 25.27 -2.03 -3.43
C PRO A 77 24.04 -2.46 -4.25
N LEU A 78 24.27 -3.10 -5.39
CA LEU A 78 23.19 -3.52 -6.30
C LEU A 78 22.22 -4.49 -5.63
N ASP A 79 22.67 -5.33 -4.72
CA ASP A 79 21.81 -6.27 -4.01
C ASP A 79 20.84 -5.57 -3.06
N ARG A 80 21.23 -4.46 -2.45
CA ARG A 80 20.30 -3.62 -1.68
C ARG A 80 19.27 -2.96 -2.58
N PHE A 81 19.67 -2.50 -3.76
CA PHE A 81 18.74 -1.98 -4.76
C PHE A 81 17.72 -3.05 -5.15
N ARG A 82 18.20 -4.24 -5.51
CA ARG A 82 17.36 -5.39 -5.87
C ARG A 82 16.36 -5.74 -4.78
N LYS A 83 16.82 -5.82 -3.52
CA LYS A 83 15.94 -6.16 -2.38
C LYS A 83 14.79 -5.17 -2.21
N VAL A 84 15.04 -3.86 -2.40
CA VAL A 84 13.99 -2.85 -2.32
C VAL A 84 12.98 -3.00 -3.47
N ILE A 85 13.45 -3.23 -4.69
CA ILE A 85 12.57 -3.49 -5.84
C ILE A 85 11.78 -4.78 -5.62
N GLU A 86 12.42 -5.84 -5.18
CA GLU A 86 11.81 -7.15 -4.95
C GLU A 86 10.65 -7.06 -3.96
N VAL A 87 10.88 -6.48 -2.79
CA VAL A 87 9.82 -6.39 -1.77
C VAL A 87 8.73 -5.38 -2.18
N ASN A 88 9.13 -4.15 -2.54
CA ASN A 88 8.16 -3.06 -2.69
C ASN A 88 7.38 -3.11 -3.98
N LEU A 89 7.97 -3.61 -5.07
CA LEU A 89 7.35 -3.61 -6.40
C LEU A 89 6.91 -5.02 -6.80
N ILE A 90 7.85 -5.97 -6.83
CA ILE A 90 7.53 -7.35 -7.25
C ILE A 90 6.59 -8.00 -6.23
N GLY A 91 6.87 -7.86 -4.93
CA GLY A 91 6.00 -8.38 -3.87
C GLY A 91 4.59 -7.77 -3.91
N THR A 92 4.47 -6.45 -4.16
CA THR A 92 3.15 -5.81 -4.36
C THR A 92 2.43 -6.40 -5.57
N PHE A 93 3.11 -6.58 -6.70
CA PHE A 93 2.52 -7.17 -7.90
C PHE A 93 2.12 -8.63 -7.70
N ASN A 94 2.95 -9.42 -7.02
CA ASN A 94 2.66 -10.80 -6.68
C ASN A 94 1.35 -10.95 -5.89
N VAL A 95 1.22 -10.19 -4.80
CA VAL A 95 -0.01 -10.21 -3.99
C VAL A 95 -1.21 -9.70 -4.78
N LEU A 96 -1.06 -8.61 -5.52
CA LEU A 96 -2.11 -8.01 -6.34
C LEU A 96 -2.65 -9.01 -7.37
N SER A 97 -1.76 -9.70 -8.09
CA SER A 97 -2.12 -10.66 -9.13
C SER A 97 -2.92 -11.83 -8.56
N LEU A 98 -2.41 -12.48 -7.51
CA LEU A 98 -3.06 -13.62 -6.87
C LEU A 98 -4.39 -13.24 -6.21
N ALA A 99 -4.46 -12.06 -5.58
CA ALA A 99 -5.70 -11.55 -5.02
C ALA A 99 -6.74 -11.26 -6.10
N ALA A 100 -6.32 -10.69 -7.24
CA ALA A 100 -7.22 -10.43 -8.37
C ALA A 100 -7.75 -11.73 -9.00
N GLU A 101 -6.91 -12.77 -9.13
CA GLU A 101 -7.34 -14.10 -9.56
C GLU A 101 -8.46 -14.62 -8.65
N LYS A 102 -8.25 -14.58 -7.33
CA LYS A 102 -9.24 -15.04 -6.35
C LYS A 102 -10.53 -14.23 -6.36
N MET A 103 -10.44 -12.89 -6.42
CA MET A 103 -11.62 -12.02 -6.52
C MET A 103 -12.44 -12.30 -7.79
N ALA A 104 -11.76 -12.61 -8.91
CA ALA A 104 -12.43 -12.86 -10.19
C ALA A 104 -13.27 -14.16 -10.18
N GLU A 105 -13.03 -15.09 -9.26
CA GLU A 105 -13.84 -16.31 -9.05
C GLU A 105 -15.16 -16.03 -8.33
N GLY A 106 -15.22 -14.93 -7.55
CA GLY A 106 -16.38 -14.57 -6.73
C GLY A 106 -17.54 -14.01 -7.56
N GLU A 107 -18.73 -14.00 -6.96
CA GLU A 107 -19.91 -13.38 -7.56
C GLU A 107 -19.85 -11.86 -7.41
N PRO A 108 -20.21 -11.07 -8.44
CA PRO A 108 -20.28 -9.63 -8.32
C PRO A 108 -21.48 -9.21 -7.44
N ASP A 109 -21.36 -8.05 -6.81
CA ASP A 109 -22.51 -7.41 -6.16
C ASP A 109 -23.49 -6.78 -7.17
N GLU A 110 -24.53 -6.11 -6.67
CA GLU A 110 -25.58 -5.49 -7.49
C GLU A 110 -25.04 -4.44 -8.48
N GLU A 111 -23.92 -3.79 -8.16
CA GLU A 111 -23.25 -2.80 -9.02
C GLU A 111 -22.20 -3.45 -9.96
N GLY A 112 -22.04 -4.76 -9.90
CA GLY A 112 -21.07 -5.51 -10.69
C GLY A 112 -19.65 -5.55 -10.09
N THR A 113 -19.49 -5.10 -8.84
CA THR A 113 -18.19 -5.07 -8.15
C THR A 113 -17.87 -6.44 -7.54
N ARG A 114 -16.69 -6.97 -7.84
CA ARG A 114 -16.13 -8.16 -7.18
C ARG A 114 -15.10 -7.80 -6.13
N GLY A 115 -14.39 -6.69 -6.29
CA GLY A 115 -13.38 -6.33 -5.34
C GLY A 115 -12.64 -5.02 -5.60
N VAL A 116 -11.72 -4.71 -4.68
CA VAL A 116 -10.87 -3.53 -4.77
C VAL A 116 -9.46 -3.84 -4.26
N ILE A 117 -8.47 -3.35 -4.98
CA ILE A 117 -7.06 -3.43 -4.59
C ILE A 117 -6.56 -2.03 -4.27
N VAL A 118 -6.01 -1.86 -3.07
CA VAL A 118 -5.39 -0.61 -2.64
C VAL A 118 -3.90 -0.82 -2.45
N ASN A 119 -3.08 -0.15 -3.25
CA ASN A 119 -1.63 -0.23 -3.16
C ASN A 119 -1.04 0.95 -2.40
N THR A 120 0.12 0.76 -1.79
CA THR A 120 0.85 1.80 -1.08
C THR A 120 2.10 2.21 -1.87
N ALA A 121 2.03 3.37 -2.52
CA ALA A 121 3.19 4.06 -3.09
C ALA A 121 3.90 4.91 -2.01
N SER A 122 4.31 6.10 -2.34
CA SER A 122 4.88 7.12 -1.46
C SER A 122 4.93 8.46 -2.21
N ASN A 123 4.97 9.58 -1.51
CA ASN A 123 5.34 10.86 -2.11
C ASN A 123 6.74 10.80 -2.75
N ALA A 124 7.65 9.93 -2.27
CA ALA A 124 8.95 9.66 -2.87
C ALA A 124 8.87 9.09 -4.31
N ALA A 125 7.71 8.60 -4.75
CA ALA A 125 7.47 8.23 -6.15
C ALA A 125 7.56 9.45 -7.09
N PHE A 126 7.30 10.64 -6.57
CA PHE A 126 7.23 11.92 -7.30
C PHE A 126 8.35 12.88 -6.89
N ASP A 127 8.64 12.96 -5.60
CA ASP A 127 9.53 13.95 -5.00
C ASP A 127 10.70 13.25 -4.27
N GLY A 128 11.37 12.28 -4.92
CA GLY A 128 12.45 11.51 -4.32
C GLY A 128 13.63 12.36 -3.85
N GLN A 129 14.13 12.06 -2.65
CA GLN A 129 15.26 12.75 -2.04
C GLN A 129 16.60 12.10 -2.39
N ILE A 130 17.70 12.79 -2.07
CA ILE A 130 19.05 12.25 -2.18
C ILE A 130 19.14 10.92 -1.42
N GLY A 131 19.61 9.89 -2.11
CA GLY A 131 19.76 8.54 -1.54
C GLY A 131 18.54 7.63 -1.70
N GLN A 132 17.41 8.11 -2.21
CA GLN A 132 16.18 7.33 -2.34
C GLN A 132 16.00 6.64 -3.70
N ALA A 133 17.04 6.50 -4.53
CA ALA A 133 16.89 5.99 -5.90
C ALA A 133 16.13 4.64 -5.99
N ALA A 134 16.49 3.66 -5.17
CA ALA A 134 15.82 2.36 -5.16
C ALA A 134 14.36 2.47 -4.64
N TYR A 135 14.16 3.19 -3.55
CA TYR A 135 12.85 3.38 -2.95
C TYR A 135 11.91 4.15 -3.88
N SER A 136 12.36 5.28 -4.42
CA SER A 136 11.60 6.07 -5.39
C SER A 136 11.26 5.27 -6.64
N ALA A 137 12.22 4.51 -7.20
CA ALA A 137 11.96 3.64 -8.35
C ALA A 137 10.89 2.59 -8.04
N SER A 138 10.96 1.94 -6.87
CA SER A 138 9.96 0.94 -6.47
C SER A 138 8.56 1.57 -6.31
N LYS A 139 8.46 2.72 -5.65
CA LYS A 139 7.18 3.39 -5.38
C LYS A 139 6.60 4.09 -6.60
N ALA A 140 7.45 4.59 -7.51
CA ALA A 140 7.05 5.08 -8.82
C ALA A 140 6.52 3.93 -9.71
N GLY A 141 7.15 2.75 -9.63
CA GLY A 141 6.64 1.54 -10.29
C GLY A 141 5.25 1.15 -9.81
N VAL A 142 5.01 1.16 -8.48
CA VAL A 142 3.67 0.91 -7.90
C VAL A 142 2.65 1.93 -8.40
N ALA A 143 2.98 3.22 -8.40
CA ALA A 143 2.11 4.26 -8.93
C ALA A 143 1.85 4.08 -10.44
N GLY A 144 2.91 3.77 -11.22
CA GLY A 144 2.83 3.61 -12.67
C GLY A 144 2.01 2.41 -13.13
N MET A 145 1.99 1.31 -12.37
CA MET A 145 1.19 0.11 -12.71
C MET A 145 -0.30 0.26 -12.33
N THR A 146 -0.70 1.26 -11.58
CA THR A 146 -2.08 1.43 -11.08
C THR A 146 -3.10 1.49 -12.21
N LEU A 147 -2.94 2.42 -13.14
CA LEU A 147 -3.91 2.63 -14.22
C LEU A 147 -3.98 1.48 -15.23
N PRO A 148 -2.86 0.92 -15.73
CA PRO A 148 -2.94 -0.24 -16.64
C PRO A 148 -3.62 -1.44 -15.99
N ILE A 149 -3.31 -1.77 -14.72
CA ILE A 149 -3.95 -2.89 -14.03
C ILE A 149 -5.44 -2.61 -13.77
N ALA A 150 -5.81 -1.38 -13.39
CA ALA A 150 -7.23 -1.00 -13.25
C ALA A 150 -8.01 -1.22 -14.56
N ARG A 151 -7.39 -0.95 -15.71
CA ARG A 151 -7.98 -1.21 -17.04
C ARG A 151 -8.09 -2.70 -17.34
N ASP A 152 -7.04 -3.48 -17.06
CA ASP A 152 -7.03 -4.94 -17.27
C ASP A 152 -8.12 -5.63 -16.46
N LEU A 153 -8.35 -5.18 -15.21
CA LEU A 153 -9.29 -5.79 -14.28
C LEU A 153 -10.72 -5.22 -14.37
N SER A 154 -10.94 -4.17 -15.16
CA SER A 154 -12.25 -3.52 -15.26
C SER A 154 -13.36 -4.46 -15.72
N SER A 155 -13.08 -5.35 -16.68
CA SER A 155 -14.03 -6.36 -17.16
C SER A 155 -14.38 -7.43 -16.12
N LYS A 156 -13.59 -7.50 -15.04
CA LYS A 156 -13.80 -8.40 -13.90
C LYS A 156 -14.52 -7.73 -12.73
N GLY A 157 -14.84 -6.45 -12.82
CA GLY A 157 -15.44 -5.70 -11.71
C GLY A 157 -14.49 -5.50 -10.53
N ILE A 158 -13.18 -5.42 -10.79
CA ILE A 158 -12.15 -5.20 -9.76
C ILE A 158 -11.50 -3.85 -9.99
N ARG A 159 -11.51 -2.99 -8.97
CA ARG A 159 -10.90 -1.66 -8.99
C ARG A 159 -9.48 -1.69 -8.41
N VAL A 160 -8.63 -0.78 -8.89
CA VAL A 160 -7.26 -0.61 -8.37
C VAL A 160 -7.00 0.86 -8.11
N VAL A 161 -6.65 1.18 -6.88
CA VAL A 161 -6.30 2.55 -6.45
C VAL A 161 -4.98 2.50 -5.67
N THR A 162 -4.17 3.51 -5.81
CA THR A 162 -2.91 3.62 -5.06
C THR A 162 -2.96 4.85 -4.16
N ILE A 163 -2.52 4.70 -2.92
CA ILE A 163 -2.27 5.83 -2.01
C ILE A 163 -0.77 6.10 -2.01
N ALA A 164 -0.40 7.38 -2.10
CA ALA A 164 0.98 7.85 -1.98
C ALA A 164 1.13 8.68 -0.70
N PRO A 165 1.43 8.06 0.45
CA PRO A 165 1.59 8.77 1.71
C PRO A 165 2.80 9.69 1.71
N GLY A 166 2.71 10.79 2.46
CA GLY A 166 3.84 11.55 2.95
C GLY A 166 4.49 10.90 4.18
N PRO A 167 5.43 11.58 4.84
CA PRO A 167 6.00 11.13 6.10
C PRO A 167 4.91 10.85 7.13
N SER A 168 4.82 9.61 7.59
CA SER A 168 3.80 9.14 8.53
C SER A 168 4.45 8.56 9.77
N ASP A 169 3.82 8.73 10.92
CA ASP A 169 4.29 8.26 12.22
C ASP A 169 4.14 6.72 12.30
N THR A 170 5.14 6.02 11.79
CA THR A 170 5.17 4.57 11.67
C THR A 170 6.52 4.01 12.11
N PRO A 171 6.61 2.72 12.47
CA PRO A 171 7.89 2.07 12.77
C PRO A 171 8.93 2.17 11.65
N MET A 172 8.49 2.29 10.39
CA MET A 172 9.40 2.45 9.24
C MET A 172 10.21 3.75 9.30
N LEU A 173 9.64 4.81 9.87
CA LEU A 173 10.34 6.07 10.09
C LEU A 173 11.38 5.96 11.22
N GLY A 174 11.20 4.97 12.11
CA GLY A 174 12.08 4.68 13.23
C GLY A 174 12.00 5.71 14.36
N PRO A 175 12.76 5.47 15.43
CA PRO A 175 12.87 6.45 16.51
C PRO A 175 13.57 7.70 15.98
N MET A 176 12.90 8.83 16.12
CA MET A 176 13.36 10.13 15.60
C MET A 176 13.57 11.11 16.75
N ARG A 177 14.68 11.85 16.70
CA ARG A 177 14.93 12.95 17.63
C ARG A 177 13.89 14.05 17.42
N ASP A 178 13.48 14.71 18.51
CA ASP A 178 12.44 15.73 18.49
C ASP A 178 12.74 16.90 17.52
N ASP A 179 14.02 17.28 17.41
CA ASP A 179 14.45 18.35 16.49
C ASP A 179 14.28 17.94 15.02
N ILE A 180 14.55 16.67 14.68
CA ILE A 180 14.34 16.14 13.31
C ILE A 180 12.85 16.02 13.02
N ARG A 181 12.07 15.53 13.98
CA ARG A 181 10.61 15.45 13.86
C ARG A 181 10.00 16.84 13.62
N ALA A 182 10.34 17.81 14.45
CA ALA A 182 9.88 19.19 14.30
C ALA A 182 10.28 19.80 12.95
N SER A 183 11.48 19.49 12.46
CA SER A 183 11.95 19.94 11.14
C SER A 183 11.10 19.36 10.01
N LEU A 184 10.76 18.07 10.06
CA LEU A 184 9.88 17.44 9.07
C LEU A 184 8.46 18.01 9.11
N GLU A 185 7.89 18.12 10.31
CA GLU A 185 6.54 18.66 10.51
C GLU A 185 6.42 20.12 10.04
N SER A 186 7.48 20.92 10.20
CA SER A 186 7.51 22.31 9.73
C SER A 186 7.44 22.43 8.20
N GLN A 187 7.89 21.41 7.47
CA GLN A 187 7.86 21.38 6.01
C GLN A 187 6.48 20.99 5.45
N ILE A 188 5.62 20.36 6.27
CA ILE A 188 4.26 20.01 5.86
C ILE A 188 3.40 21.26 5.88
N PRO A 189 2.81 21.68 4.74
CA PRO A 189 2.01 22.90 4.68
C PRO A 189 0.83 22.89 5.65
N PHE A 190 -0.04 21.87 5.61
CA PHE A 190 -1.16 21.72 6.52
C PHE A 190 -1.74 20.28 6.41
N PRO A 191 -2.12 19.66 7.55
CA PRO A 191 -1.86 20.06 8.93
C PRO A 191 -0.36 19.97 9.30
N LYS A 192 0.11 20.79 10.23
CA LYS A 192 1.52 20.85 10.68
C LYS A 192 1.88 19.67 11.58
N ARG A 193 1.82 18.47 11.04
CA ARG A 193 2.15 17.22 11.72
C ARG A 193 2.49 16.12 10.71
N LEU A 194 3.16 15.08 11.14
CA LEU A 194 3.26 13.83 10.38
C LEU A 194 1.86 13.24 10.12
N GLY A 195 1.72 12.49 9.04
CA GLY A 195 0.55 11.66 8.80
C GLY A 195 0.35 10.66 9.94
N ARG A 196 -0.88 10.42 10.35
CA ARG A 196 -1.22 9.36 11.29
C ARG A 196 -1.58 8.10 10.51
N VAL A 197 -1.40 6.96 11.14
CA VAL A 197 -1.79 5.68 10.52
C VAL A 197 -3.30 5.63 10.25
N GLU A 198 -4.10 6.31 11.09
CA GLU A 198 -5.54 6.43 10.92
C GLU A 198 -5.94 7.30 9.72
N ASP A 199 -5.14 8.31 9.35
CA ASP A 199 -5.40 9.11 8.14
C ASP A 199 -5.35 8.20 6.89
N PHE A 200 -4.39 7.26 6.85
CA PHE A 200 -4.26 6.27 5.78
C PHE A 200 -5.41 5.26 5.80
N ALA A 201 -5.69 4.64 6.95
CA ALA A 201 -6.75 3.65 7.09
C ALA A 201 -8.14 4.23 6.73
N SER A 202 -8.40 5.48 7.10
CA SER A 202 -9.62 6.20 6.73
C SER A 202 -9.76 6.40 5.22
N LEU A 203 -8.65 6.71 4.52
CA LEU A 203 -8.67 6.82 3.06
C LEU A 203 -8.86 5.45 2.40
N VAL A 204 -8.27 4.37 2.93
CA VAL A 204 -8.53 3.00 2.46
C VAL A 204 -10.02 2.67 2.57
N LYS A 205 -10.64 2.94 3.73
CA LYS A 205 -12.09 2.78 3.91
C LYS A 205 -12.87 3.54 2.85
N HIS A 206 -12.56 4.83 2.65
CA HIS A 206 -13.23 5.65 1.65
C HIS A 206 -13.08 5.08 0.23
N ILE A 207 -11.89 4.58 -0.15
CA ILE A 207 -11.64 3.95 -1.46
C ILE A 207 -12.49 2.69 -1.62
N ILE A 208 -12.62 1.87 -0.58
CA ILE A 208 -13.46 0.67 -0.61
C ILE A 208 -14.91 1.04 -0.87
N GLU A 209 -15.43 2.02 -0.13
CA GLU A 209 -16.84 2.43 -0.18
C GLU A 209 -17.21 3.30 -1.39
N ASN A 210 -16.25 4.05 -1.95
CA ASN A 210 -16.46 4.91 -3.12
C ASN A 210 -16.11 4.18 -4.41
N GLU A 211 -17.11 3.60 -5.05
CA GLU A 211 -16.93 2.73 -6.22
C GLU A 211 -16.51 3.47 -7.49
N TYR A 212 -16.62 4.79 -7.53
CA TYR A 212 -16.17 5.58 -8.68
C TYR A 212 -14.65 5.87 -8.67
N LEU A 213 -13.96 5.59 -7.56
CA LEU A 213 -12.50 5.69 -7.48
C LEU A 213 -11.85 4.45 -8.10
N ASN A 214 -11.19 4.62 -9.25
CA ASN A 214 -10.47 3.55 -9.95
C ASN A 214 -9.33 4.13 -10.81
N GLY A 215 -8.19 3.44 -10.84
CA GLY A 215 -7.05 3.78 -11.69
C GLY A 215 -6.24 5.00 -11.25
N GLU A 216 -6.47 5.55 -10.06
CA GLU A 216 -5.87 6.79 -9.57
C GLU A 216 -4.79 6.55 -8.51
N THR A 217 -3.81 7.44 -8.45
CA THR A 217 -2.83 7.51 -7.37
C THR A 217 -3.06 8.77 -6.55
N ILE A 218 -3.56 8.60 -5.33
CA ILE A 218 -3.96 9.68 -4.43
C ILE A 218 -2.80 10.04 -3.49
N ARG A 219 -2.28 11.25 -3.56
CA ARG A 219 -1.30 11.75 -2.59
C ARG A 219 -1.98 12.07 -1.26
N LEU A 220 -1.46 11.50 -0.17
CA LEU A 220 -1.91 11.73 1.20
C LEU A 220 -0.73 12.28 2.02
N ASP A 221 -0.39 13.55 1.84
CA ASP A 221 0.88 14.11 2.28
C ASP A 221 0.82 15.54 2.87
N GLY A 222 -0.40 16.03 3.18
CA GLY A 222 -0.56 17.39 3.71
C GLY A 222 -0.03 18.49 2.78
N ALA A 223 -0.09 18.25 1.46
CA ALA A 223 0.46 19.11 0.40
C ALA A 223 1.99 19.24 0.42
N LEU A 224 2.69 18.36 1.13
CA LEU A 224 4.16 18.33 1.12
C LEU A 224 4.69 18.02 -0.28
N ARG A 225 5.69 18.78 -0.70
CA ARG A 225 6.59 18.44 -1.79
C ARG A 225 7.99 18.38 -1.22
N MET A 226 8.57 17.19 -1.24
CA MET A 226 9.85 16.97 -0.57
C MET A 226 10.96 17.75 -1.29
N GLY A 227 11.76 18.46 -0.50
CA GLY A 227 13.00 19.05 -1.01
C GLY A 227 14.05 17.96 -1.32
N PRO A 228 15.19 18.33 -1.90
CA PRO A 228 16.23 17.36 -2.28
C PRO A 228 16.90 16.67 -1.06
N ARG A 229 16.66 17.18 0.14
CA ARG A 229 17.18 16.65 1.41
C ARG A 229 16.14 16.73 2.50
#